data_933b5c3ba35d0fd42f00eb445a47a624
#
_entry.id   933b5c3ba35d0fd42f00eb445a47a624
#
_cell.length_a   1.000
_cell.length_b   1.000
_cell.length_c   1.000
_cell.angle_alpha   90.00
_cell.angle_beta   90.00
_cell.angle_gamma   90.00
#
_symmetry.space_group_name_H-M   'P 1'
#
loop_
_entity.id
_entity.type
_entity.pdbx_description
1 polymer ?
#
loop_
_entity_poly.entity_id
_entity_poly.type
_entity_poly.pdbx_seq_one_letter_code
_entity_poly.pdbx_strand_id
1 'polypeptide(L)'
;MDGTADATLESAASRLKSIAESNGGKLPCNPIAFEGGDGCGKGTALDGFMGILRDAGIDAVRLREPGGTWIGERVRDILLDDRAEAILPYTEALLFAAARNQIVHEVIKPAIEAGRQVVLDRFEMSSLVYQEKVGGLPAGTVDTLNAPSIDGIDGEMLTVYLRLDADTAQARVAGRDREQDRLDKKGLGYHRSVCDGYDEVFDANDGKMGFGRCVSVDASGSPNEVLAAVVVAICDACAEMIGDGR
;
A
#
# COMPACT_ATOMS: atom_id res chain seq x y z
N MET A 1 -27.80 9.90 1.91
CA MET A 1 -26.57 10.08 2.72
C MET A 1 -25.31 10.24 1.85
N ASP A 2 -25.40 10.09 0.53
CA ASP A 2 -24.26 10.25 -0.40
C ASP A 2 -23.69 11.68 -0.55
N GLY A 3 -24.53 12.71 -0.46
CA GLY A 3 -24.08 14.07 -0.79
C GLY A 3 -23.02 14.68 0.16
N THR A 4 -22.92 14.19 1.40
CA THR A 4 -21.91 14.68 2.35
C THR A 4 -20.53 14.09 2.06
N ALA A 5 -20.47 12.80 1.70
CA ALA A 5 -19.23 12.12 1.33
C ALA A 5 -18.64 12.70 0.04
N ASP A 6 -19.48 12.97 -0.96
CA ASP A 6 -19.08 13.57 -2.22
C ASP A 6 -18.53 15.00 -2.03
N ALA A 7 -19.17 15.83 -1.23
CA ALA A 7 -18.68 17.18 -0.91
C ALA A 7 -17.35 17.15 -0.15
N THR A 8 -17.16 16.18 0.75
CA THR A 8 -15.88 15.96 1.45
C THR A 8 -14.79 15.55 0.49
N LEU A 9 -15.08 14.63 -0.43
CA LEU A 9 -14.15 14.17 -1.44
C LEU A 9 -13.72 15.29 -2.40
N GLU A 10 -14.66 16.10 -2.89
CA GLU A 10 -14.36 17.25 -3.74
C GLU A 10 -13.48 18.28 -3.02
N SER A 11 -13.75 18.57 -1.75
CA SER A 11 -12.93 19.46 -0.93
C SER A 11 -11.52 18.91 -0.74
N ALA A 12 -11.39 17.62 -0.43
CA ALA A 12 -10.10 16.96 -0.23
C ALA A 12 -9.29 16.91 -1.55
N ALA A 13 -9.93 16.61 -2.67
CA ALA A 13 -9.29 16.62 -3.98
C ALA A 13 -8.79 18.03 -4.38
N SER A 14 -9.57 19.07 -4.08
CA SER A 14 -9.16 20.46 -4.30
C SER A 14 -7.96 20.85 -3.43
N ARG A 15 -7.94 20.42 -2.17
CA ARG A 15 -6.80 20.62 -1.26
C ARG A 15 -5.54 19.91 -1.77
N LEU A 16 -5.65 18.67 -2.20
CA LEU A 16 -4.54 17.89 -2.76
C LEU A 16 -3.95 18.60 -3.99
N LYS A 17 -4.80 19.08 -4.89
CA LYS A 17 -4.37 19.86 -6.05
C LYS A 17 -3.60 21.11 -5.65
N SER A 18 -4.09 21.87 -4.68
CA SER A 18 -3.41 23.07 -4.17
C SER A 18 -2.05 22.76 -3.55
N ILE A 19 -1.92 21.63 -2.82
CA ILE A 19 -0.64 21.16 -2.29
C ILE A 19 0.33 20.87 -3.43
N ALA A 20 -0.09 20.14 -4.46
CA ALA A 20 0.74 19.83 -5.61
C ALA A 20 1.17 21.10 -6.36
N GLU A 21 0.26 22.02 -6.64
CA GLU A 21 0.56 23.29 -7.30
C GLU A 21 1.61 24.11 -6.55
N SER A 22 1.49 24.18 -5.21
CA SER A 22 2.47 24.89 -4.36
C SER A 22 3.82 24.16 -4.25
N ASN A 23 3.89 22.87 -4.60
CA ASN A 23 5.09 22.03 -4.57
C ASN A 23 5.61 21.64 -5.98
N GLY A 24 5.42 22.52 -6.96
CA GLY A 24 5.96 22.31 -8.30
C GLY A 24 5.27 21.22 -9.11
N GLY A 25 3.98 20.96 -8.87
CA GLY A 25 3.17 19.96 -9.57
C GLY A 25 3.30 18.53 -9.01
N LYS A 26 3.88 18.36 -7.82
CA LYS A 26 4.12 17.06 -7.17
C LYS A 26 3.59 17.06 -5.75
N LEU A 27 3.27 15.87 -5.23
CA LEU A 27 3.08 15.71 -3.80
C LEU A 27 4.44 15.60 -3.10
N PRO A 28 4.59 16.10 -1.86
CA PRO A 28 5.83 15.99 -1.10
C PRO A 28 6.14 14.55 -0.66
N CYS A 29 5.12 13.67 -0.59
CA CYS A 29 5.29 12.25 -0.31
C CYS A 29 5.36 11.45 -1.62
N ASN A 30 6.45 10.74 -1.83
CA ASN A 30 6.66 9.88 -3.00
C ASN A 30 7.73 8.79 -2.72
N PRO A 31 7.38 7.48 -2.77
CA PRO A 31 6.09 6.91 -3.21
C PRO A 31 4.98 6.94 -2.15
N ILE A 32 3.74 6.69 -2.58
CA ILE A 32 2.59 6.43 -1.70
C ILE A 32 2.18 4.96 -1.84
N ALA A 33 2.25 4.19 -0.77
CA ALA A 33 1.85 2.80 -0.72
C ALA A 33 0.49 2.63 -0.03
N PHE A 34 -0.39 1.85 -0.65
CA PHE A 34 -1.66 1.45 -0.06
C PHE A 34 -1.53 0.04 0.52
N GLU A 35 -1.86 -0.12 1.79
CA GLU A 35 -1.70 -1.34 2.55
C GLU A 35 -3.00 -1.78 3.23
N GLY A 36 -3.09 -3.05 3.60
CA GLY A 36 -4.24 -3.64 4.30
C GLY A 36 -4.57 -5.04 3.81
N GLY A 37 -5.37 -5.76 4.60
CA GLY A 37 -5.84 -7.11 4.32
C GLY A 37 -6.71 -7.20 3.04
N ASP A 38 -6.97 -8.43 2.61
CA ASP A 38 -7.87 -8.65 1.48
C ASP A 38 -9.30 -8.28 1.89
N GLY A 39 -10.03 -7.63 1.00
CA GLY A 39 -11.38 -7.12 1.31
C GLY A 39 -11.44 -5.69 1.84
N CYS A 40 -10.32 -5.07 2.27
CA CYS A 40 -10.31 -3.70 2.78
C CYS A 40 -10.67 -2.61 1.74
N GLY A 41 -10.79 -2.96 0.45
CA GLY A 41 -11.17 -1.99 -0.59
C GLY A 41 -10.00 -1.27 -1.26
N LYS A 42 -8.75 -1.74 -1.04
CA LYS A 42 -7.53 -1.15 -1.63
C LYS A 42 -7.65 -0.81 -3.11
N GLY A 43 -8.07 -1.78 -3.93
CA GLY A 43 -8.18 -1.59 -5.37
C GLY A 43 -9.10 -0.43 -5.74
N THR A 44 -10.27 -0.35 -5.11
CA THR A 44 -11.24 0.73 -5.33
C THR A 44 -10.69 2.09 -4.90
N ALA A 45 -10.03 2.16 -3.74
CA ALA A 45 -9.39 3.38 -3.26
C ALA A 45 -8.25 3.83 -4.19
N LEU A 46 -7.43 2.88 -4.67
CA LEU A 46 -6.37 3.14 -5.65
C LEU A 46 -6.92 3.67 -6.97
N ASP A 47 -7.99 3.06 -7.51
CA ASP A 47 -8.62 3.52 -8.76
C ASP A 47 -9.13 4.95 -8.61
N GLY A 48 -9.82 5.25 -7.51
CA GLY A 48 -10.32 6.58 -7.21
C GLY A 48 -9.19 7.60 -7.03
N PHE A 49 -8.15 7.24 -6.27
CA PHE A 49 -7.00 8.12 -6.04
C PHE A 49 -6.22 8.43 -7.33
N MET A 50 -6.01 7.44 -8.19
CA MET A 50 -5.41 7.67 -9.52
C MET A 50 -6.25 8.61 -10.39
N GLY A 51 -7.58 8.52 -10.27
CA GLY A 51 -8.49 9.48 -10.92
C GLY A 51 -8.26 10.91 -10.44
N ILE A 52 -8.18 11.11 -9.11
CA ILE A 52 -7.93 12.42 -8.50
C ILE A 52 -6.58 12.99 -8.93
N LEU A 53 -5.51 12.18 -8.93
CA LEU A 53 -4.17 12.62 -9.39
C LEU A 53 -4.21 13.08 -10.86
N ARG A 54 -4.86 12.32 -11.73
CA ARG A 54 -5.04 12.68 -13.14
C ARG A 54 -5.79 14.01 -13.29
N ASP A 55 -6.89 14.19 -12.57
CA ASP A 55 -7.74 15.39 -12.65
C ASP A 55 -7.03 16.63 -12.02
N ALA A 56 -6.08 16.39 -11.11
CA ALA A 56 -5.16 17.40 -10.59
C ALA A 56 -3.99 17.72 -11.53
N GLY A 57 -3.82 16.97 -12.63
CA GLY A 57 -2.72 17.15 -13.59
C GLY A 57 -1.38 16.57 -13.10
N ILE A 58 -1.39 15.68 -12.11
CA ILE A 58 -0.19 15.02 -11.57
C ILE A 58 0.12 13.78 -12.43
N ASP A 59 1.33 13.74 -13.02
CA ASP A 59 1.80 12.55 -13.75
C ASP A 59 2.12 11.44 -12.73
N ALA A 60 1.33 10.38 -12.73
CA ALA A 60 1.44 9.30 -11.78
C ALA A 60 1.55 7.94 -12.45
N VAL A 61 2.26 7.02 -11.80
CA VAL A 61 2.32 5.61 -12.17
C VAL A 61 1.81 4.75 -11.03
N ARG A 62 0.87 3.84 -11.36
CA ARG A 62 0.41 2.81 -10.42
C ARG A 62 1.18 1.52 -10.65
N LEU A 63 1.71 0.96 -9.58
CA LEU A 63 2.44 -0.30 -9.56
C LEU A 63 1.82 -1.23 -8.52
N ARG A 64 2.16 -2.51 -8.56
CA ARG A 64 1.75 -3.49 -7.55
C ARG A 64 2.88 -4.43 -7.19
N GLU A 65 2.88 -4.89 -5.95
CA GLU A 65 3.79 -5.94 -5.49
C GLU A 65 3.03 -7.22 -5.05
N PRO A 66 3.61 -8.40 -5.29
CA PRO A 66 4.72 -8.62 -6.22
C PRO A 66 4.30 -8.42 -7.67
N GLY A 67 5.22 -7.97 -8.53
CA GLY A 67 4.94 -7.74 -9.96
C GLY A 67 5.61 -6.49 -10.52
N GLY A 68 5.03 -5.92 -11.58
CA GLY A 68 5.43 -4.63 -12.16
C GLY A 68 6.70 -4.65 -13.03
N THR A 69 7.44 -5.77 -13.08
CA THR A 69 8.59 -6.00 -13.96
C THR A 69 8.52 -7.41 -14.54
N TRP A 70 9.30 -7.69 -15.58
CA TRP A 70 9.31 -9.05 -16.14
C TRP A 70 9.69 -10.10 -15.09
N ILE A 71 10.72 -9.83 -14.28
CA ILE A 71 11.13 -10.74 -13.18
C ILE A 71 10.05 -10.78 -12.11
N GLY A 72 9.53 -9.63 -11.69
CA GLY A 72 8.50 -9.53 -10.67
C GLY A 72 7.22 -10.31 -11.01
N GLU A 73 6.79 -10.30 -12.28
CA GLU A 73 5.63 -11.08 -12.72
C GLU A 73 5.93 -12.60 -12.67
N ARG A 74 7.14 -13.05 -13.01
CA ARG A 74 7.52 -14.47 -12.88
C ARG A 74 7.58 -14.92 -11.42
N VAL A 75 8.08 -14.04 -10.55
CA VAL A 75 8.07 -14.32 -9.10
C VAL A 75 6.62 -14.38 -8.60
N ARG A 76 5.74 -13.47 -9.06
CA ARG A 76 4.32 -13.49 -8.73
C ARG A 76 3.66 -14.80 -9.18
N ASP A 77 3.92 -15.25 -10.40
CA ASP A 77 3.40 -16.54 -10.90
C ASP A 77 3.78 -17.71 -9.96
N ILE A 78 5.03 -17.71 -9.45
CA ILE A 78 5.49 -18.74 -8.50
C ILE A 78 4.77 -18.60 -7.14
N LEU A 79 4.69 -17.38 -6.60
CA LEU A 79 4.15 -17.12 -5.26
C LEU A 79 2.64 -17.42 -5.16
N LEU A 80 1.90 -17.18 -6.24
CA LEU A 80 0.45 -17.34 -6.27
C LEU A 80 -0.04 -18.67 -6.88
N ASP A 81 0.88 -19.51 -7.40
CA ASP A 81 0.54 -20.80 -7.97
C ASP A 81 0.00 -21.76 -6.89
N ASP A 82 -1.17 -22.34 -7.13
CA ASP A 82 -1.80 -23.31 -6.23
C ASP A 82 -0.93 -24.55 -5.97
N ARG A 83 -0.02 -24.89 -6.90
CA ARG A 83 0.92 -26.01 -6.76
C ARG A 83 2.05 -25.69 -5.78
N ALA A 84 2.18 -24.44 -5.37
CA ALA A 84 3.20 -23.99 -4.44
C ALA A 84 2.82 -24.26 -2.96
N GLU A 85 2.24 -25.46 -2.67
CA GLU A 85 1.78 -25.84 -1.33
C GLU A 85 2.88 -25.81 -0.25
N ALA A 86 4.15 -25.85 -0.66
CA ALA A 86 5.28 -26.00 0.24
C ALA A 86 6.39 -24.96 0.04
N ILE A 87 6.04 -23.70 -0.29
CA ILE A 87 7.06 -22.64 -0.24
C ILE A 87 7.45 -22.44 1.23
N LEU A 88 8.73 -22.66 1.53
CA LEU A 88 9.25 -22.41 2.88
C LEU A 88 9.21 -20.91 3.21
N PRO A 89 8.95 -20.51 4.47
CA PRO A 89 8.80 -19.11 4.85
C PRO A 89 9.95 -18.20 4.39
N TYR A 90 11.20 -18.63 4.56
CA TYR A 90 12.37 -17.88 4.06
C TYR A 90 12.42 -17.80 2.55
N THR A 91 12.06 -18.87 1.82
CA THR A 91 12.01 -18.87 0.36
C THR A 91 10.94 -17.87 -0.13
N GLU A 92 9.78 -17.83 0.52
CA GLU A 92 8.71 -16.88 0.20
C GLU A 92 9.20 -15.43 0.41
N ALA A 93 9.81 -15.14 1.56
CA ALA A 93 10.35 -13.82 1.86
C ALA A 93 11.46 -13.39 0.88
N LEU A 94 12.36 -14.29 0.51
CA LEU A 94 13.40 -14.02 -0.48
C LEU A 94 12.82 -13.74 -1.87
N LEU A 95 11.76 -14.42 -2.28
CA LEU A 95 11.08 -14.17 -3.55
C LEU A 95 10.41 -12.79 -3.54
N PHE A 96 9.71 -12.41 -2.45
CA PHE A 96 9.14 -11.06 -2.32
C PHE A 96 10.24 -10.00 -2.34
N ALA A 97 11.33 -10.18 -1.60
CA ALA A 97 12.45 -9.25 -1.58
C ALA A 97 13.13 -9.11 -2.96
N ALA A 98 13.30 -10.21 -3.69
CA ALA A 98 13.85 -10.19 -5.05
C ALA A 98 12.96 -9.41 -6.03
N ALA A 99 11.64 -9.64 -5.99
CA ALA A 99 10.67 -8.90 -6.81
C ALA A 99 10.68 -7.40 -6.46
N ARG A 100 10.72 -7.05 -5.17
CA ARG A 100 10.81 -5.68 -4.67
C ARG A 100 12.11 -5.00 -5.11
N ASN A 101 13.24 -5.66 -4.94
CA ASN A 101 14.50 -5.10 -5.40
C ASN A 101 14.46 -4.77 -6.89
N GLN A 102 13.90 -5.65 -7.71
CA GLN A 102 13.78 -5.42 -9.14
C GLN A 102 12.88 -4.22 -9.46
N ILE A 103 11.66 -4.15 -8.90
CA ILE A 103 10.74 -3.07 -9.24
C ILE A 103 11.23 -1.71 -8.74
N VAL A 104 11.89 -1.67 -7.57
CA VAL A 104 12.45 -0.43 -7.03
C VAL A 104 13.51 0.14 -7.96
N HIS A 105 14.46 -0.66 -8.40
CA HIS A 105 15.57 -0.18 -9.22
C HIS A 105 15.20 -0.01 -10.70
N GLU A 106 14.29 -0.82 -11.24
CA GLU A 106 13.92 -0.77 -12.65
C GLU A 106 12.82 0.25 -12.93
N VAL A 107 11.90 0.51 -11.98
CA VAL A 107 10.71 1.31 -12.24
C VAL A 107 10.52 2.45 -11.24
N ILE A 108 10.57 2.18 -9.92
CA ILE A 108 10.21 3.17 -8.91
C ILE A 108 11.21 4.32 -8.88
N LYS A 109 12.50 4.05 -8.68
CA LYS A 109 13.55 5.08 -8.67
C LYS A 109 13.57 5.90 -9.95
N PRO A 110 13.60 5.31 -11.17
CA PRO A 110 13.52 6.07 -12.40
C PRO A 110 12.27 6.92 -12.55
N ALA A 111 11.10 6.44 -12.05
CA ALA A 111 9.88 7.24 -12.09
C ALA A 111 9.96 8.46 -11.16
N ILE A 112 10.48 8.30 -9.95
CA ILE A 112 10.71 9.38 -8.98
C ILE A 112 11.69 10.41 -9.56
N GLU A 113 12.81 9.96 -10.12
CA GLU A 113 13.82 10.81 -10.79
C GLU A 113 13.24 11.60 -11.96
N ALA A 114 12.32 10.99 -12.73
CA ALA A 114 11.57 11.65 -13.80
C ALA A 114 10.49 12.62 -13.27
N GLY A 115 10.33 12.74 -11.96
CA GLY A 115 9.36 13.62 -11.32
C GLY A 115 7.92 13.09 -11.30
N ARG A 116 7.72 11.81 -11.55
CA ARG A 116 6.40 11.16 -11.52
C ARG A 116 6.02 10.77 -10.09
N GLN A 117 4.75 10.86 -9.79
CA GLN A 117 4.18 10.30 -8.55
C GLN A 117 4.07 8.78 -8.68
N VAL A 118 4.64 8.04 -7.73
CA VAL A 118 4.52 6.58 -7.66
C VAL A 118 3.44 6.21 -6.65
N VAL A 119 2.51 5.36 -7.06
CA VAL A 119 1.43 4.81 -6.22
C VAL A 119 1.52 3.30 -6.24
N LEU A 120 1.64 2.69 -5.06
CA LEU A 120 1.89 1.26 -4.90
C LEU A 120 0.67 0.54 -4.31
N ASP A 121 0.28 -0.58 -4.92
CA ASP A 121 -0.60 -1.57 -4.31
C ASP A 121 0.26 -2.59 -3.57
N ARG A 122 0.35 -2.45 -2.26
CA ARG A 122 1.26 -3.14 -1.35
C ARG A 122 2.73 -2.71 -1.51
N PHE A 123 3.43 -2.79 -0.41
CA PHE A 123 4.87 -2.64 -0.31
C PHE A 123 5.39 -3.40 0.93
N GLU A 124 6.32 -2.85 1.67
CA GLU A 124 7.04 -3.54 2.73
C GLU A 124 6.19 -3.92 3.94
N MET A 125 5.17 -3.11 4.30
CA MET A 125 4.27 -3.45 5.40
C MET A 125 3.57 -4.81 5.18
N SER A 126 3.21 -5.12 3.93
CA SER A 126 2.71 -6.44 3.56
C SER A 126 3.71 -7.55 3.93
N SER A 127 5.01 -7.36 3.66
CA SER A 127 6.02 -8.39 4.00
C SER A 127 6.21 -8.54 5.50
N LEU A 128 6.19 -7.46 6.28
CA LEU A 128 6.22 -7.53 7.74
C LEU A 128 5.03 -8.33 8.28
N VAL A 129 3.84 -8.12 7.73
CA VAL A 129 2.65 -8.85 8.15
C VAL A 129 2.69 -10.30 7.68
N TYR A 130 2.83 -10.54 6.40
CA TYR A 130 2.67 -11.89 5.82
C TYR A 130 3.84 -12.81 6.13
N GLN A 131 5.08 -12.34 6.12
CA GLN A 131 6.26 -13.18 6.32
C GLN A 131 6.71 -13.23 7.80
N GLU A 132 6.68 -12.11 8.53
CA GLU A 132 7.08 -12.13 9.94
C GLU A 132 5.91 -12.45 10.87
N LYS A 133 4.86 -11.63 10.93
CA LYS A 133 3.77 -11.78 11.90
C LYS A 133 2.98 -13.08 11.69
N VAL A 134 2.56 -13.35 10.48
CA VAL A 134 1.73 -14.53 10.13
C VAL A 134 2.60 -15.71 9.70
N GLY A 135 3.66 -15.46 8.95
CA GLY A 135 4.58 -16.49 8.43
C GLY A 135 5.58 -17.01 9.45
N GLY A 136 5.73 -16.33 10.60
CA GLY A 136 6.54 -16.78 11.73
C GLY A 136 8.05 -16.62 11.53
N LEU A 137 8.51 -15.80 10.60
CA LEU A 137 9.92 -15.44 10.52
C LEU A 137 10.32 -14.56 11.71
N PRO A 138 11.58 -14.65 12.16
CA PRO A 138 12.09 -13.79 13.21
C PRO A 138 11.94 -12.31 12.86
N ALA A 139 11.61 -11.48 13.85
CA ALA A 139 11.54 -10.02 13.68
C ALA A 139 12.85 -9.45 13.14
N GLY A 140 12.75 -8.49 12.22
CA GLY A 140 13.89 -7.88 11.53
C GLY A 140 14.43 -8.68 10.33
N THR A 141 13.84 -9.84 10.03
CA THR A 141 14.18 -10.59 8.82
C THR A 141 13.80 -9.82 7.57
N VAL A 142 12.59 -9.28 7.52
CA VAL A 142 12.08 -8.50 6.38
C VAL A 142 12.91 -7.25 6.18
N ASP A 143 13.20 -6.49 7.23
CA ASP A 143 14.06 -5.30 7.16
C ASP A 143 15.44 -5.64 6.55
N THR A 144 16.05 -6.74 7.02
CA THR A 144 17.35 -7.19 6.51
C THR A 144 17.29 -7.54 5.02
N LEU A 145 16.26 -8.26 4.59
CA LEU A 145 16.11 -8.69 3.19
C LEU A 145 15.78 -7.52 2.26
N ASN A 146 15.06 -6.52 2.75
CA ASN A 146 14.63 -5.38 1.96
C ASN A 146 15.61 -4.19 1.98
N ALA A 147 16.56 -4.15 2.92
CA ALA A 147 17.52 -3.06 3.03
C ALA A 147 18.15 -2.61 1.70
N PRO A 148 18.58 -3.53 0.79
CA PRO A 148 19.11 -3.12 -0.51
C PRO A 148 18.08 -2.48 -1.46
N SER A 149 16.79 -2.71 -1.21
CA SER A 149 15.71 -2.23 -2.08
C SER A 149 15.26 -0.82 -1.71
N ILE A 150 15.23 -0.51 -0.41
CA ILE A 150 14.64 0.73 0.12
C ILE A 150 15.64 1.89 0.20
N ASP A 151 16.94 1.61 0.09
CA ASP A 151 17.98 2.65 0.09
C ASP A 151 17.71 3.70 -0.99
N GLY A 152 17.53 4.95 -0.57
CA GLY A 152 17.28 6.12 -1.42
C GLY A 152 15.84 6.31 -1.91
N ILE A 153 14.86 5.59 -1.33
CA ILE A 153 13.41 5.89 -1.46
C ILE A 153 12.75 6.11 -0.10
N ASP A 154 13.51 5.92 0.97
CA ASP A 154 13.17 6.20 2.35
C ASP A 154 13.11 7.73 2.63
N GLY A 155 12.31 8.10 3.60
CA GLY A 155 12.19 9.49 4.07
C GLY A 155 11.03 10.28 3.47
N GLU A 156 10.70 10.11 2.20
CA GLU A 156 9.55 10.76 1.56
C GLU A 156 8.36 9.80 1.31
N MET A 157 8.49 8.54 1.70
CA MET A 157 7.45 7.54 1.52
C MET A 157 6.30 7.74 2.49
N LEU A 158 5.08 7.59 1.98
CA LEU A 158 3.86 7.54 2.78
C LEU A 158 3.16 6.19 2.61
N THR A 159 2.91 5.50 3.70
CA THR A 159 2.07 4.30 3.72
C THR A 159 0.67 4.65 4.21
N VAL A 160 -0.35 4.31 3.44
CA VAL A 160 -1.77 4.46 3.79
C VAL A 160 -2.32 3.08 4.12
N TYR A 161 -2.52 2.82 5.40
CA TYR A 161 -3.10 1.57 5.89
C TYR A 161 -4.64 1.65 5.93
N LEU A 162 -5.31 0.85 5.12
CA LEU A 162 -6.76 0.70 5.11
C LEU A 162 -7.16 -0.32 6.17
N ARG A 163 -7.50 0.18 7.36
CA ARG A 163 -7.87 -0.63 8.52
C ARG A 163 -9.29 -1.16 8.37
N LEU A 164 -9.45 -2.47 8.45
CA LEU A 164 -10.77 -3.11 8.39
C LEU A 164 -10.73 -4.40 9.20
N ASP A 165 -11.80 -4.66 9.97
CA ASP A 165 -11.95 -5.91 10.69
C ASP A 165 -12.11 -7.11 9.73
N ALA A 166 -11.65 -8.27 10.20
CA ALA A 166 -11.57 -9.47 9.36
C ALA A 166 -12.96 -10.00 8.93
N ASP A 167 -13.99 -9.82 9.74
CA ASP A 167 -15.33 -10.34 9.44
C ASP A 167 -15.97 -9.51 8.32
N THR A 168 -15.85 -8.18 8.37
CA THR A 168 -16.28 -7.27 7.30
C THR A 168 -15.46 -7.49 6.03
N ALA A 169 -14.13 -7.67 6.16
CA ALA A 169 -13.24 -7.93 5.04
C ALA A 169 -13.63 -9.22 4.32
N GLN A 170 -13.90 -10.30 5.05
CA GLN A 170 -14.31 -11.58 4.49
C GLN A 170 -15.70 -11.52 3.84
N ALA A 171 -16.66 -10.82 4.44
CA ALA A 171 -17.98 -10.62 3.84
C ALA A 171 -17.86 -9.93 2.47
N ARG A 172 -16.95 -8.97 2.33
CA ARG A 172 -16.67 -8.29 1.05
C ARG A 172 -15.97 -9.20 0.04
N VAL A 173 -15.03 -10.05 0.49
CA VAL A 173 -14.34 -11.01 -0.40
C VAL A 173 -15.28 -12.10 -0.90
N ALA A 174 -16.15 -12.63 -0.04
CA ALA A 174 -17.12 -13.67 -0.40
C ALA A 174 -18.11 -13.22 -1.51
N GLY A 175 -18.33 -11.92 -1.65
CA GLY A 175 -19.18 -11.35 -2.71
C GLY A 175 -18.46 -11.07 -4.03
N ARG A 176 -17.16 -11.38 -4.18
CA ARG A 176 -16.39 -11.11 -5.39
C ARG A 176 -16.40 -12.31 -6.34
N ASP A 177 -16.72 -12.03 -7.59
CA ASP A 177 -16.63 -12.99 -8.70
C ASP A 177 -15.21 -12.91 -9.32
N ARG A 178 -14.22 -13.45 -8.61
CA ARG A 178 -12.85 -13.58 -9.13
C ARG A 178 -12.25 -14.93 -8.75
N GLU A 179 -11.34 -15.41 -9.57
CA GLU A 179 -10.54 -16.60 -9.26
C GLU A 179 -9.69 -16.32 -8.01
N GLN A 180 -9.74 -17.26 -7.05
CA GLN A 180 -9.00 -17.17 -5.79
C GLN A 180 -7.60 -17.75 -5.98
N ASP A 181 -6.60 -17.01 -5.56
CA ASP A 181 -5.22 -17.50 -5.51
C ASP A 181 -4.93 -18.33 -4.23
N ARG A 182 -3.71 -18.83 -4.12
CA ARG A 182 -3.24 -19.65 -2.98
C ARG A 182 -3.46 -18.96 -1.61
N LEU A 183 -3.29 -17.66 -1.53
CA LEU A 183 -3.43 -16.90 -0.27
C LEU A 183 -4.90 -16.62 0.03
N ASP A 184 -5.71 -16.32 -0.97
CA ASP A 184 -7.17 -16.13 -0.83
C ASP A 184 -7.86 -17.39 -0.31
N LYS A 185 -7.37 -18.58 -0.67
CA LYS A 185 -7.95 -19.89 -0.27
C LYS A 185 -7.65 -20.27 1.18
N LYS A 186 -6.80 -19.52 1.87
CA LYS A 186 -6.55 -19.76 3.31
C LYS A 186 -7.78 -19.39 4.13
N GLY A 187 -8.04 -20.18 5.18
CA GLY A 187 -9.26 -20.06 5.99
C GLY A 187 -9.35 -18.74 6.76
N LEU A 188 -10.56 -18.47 7.30
CA LEU A 188 -10.88 -17.24 8.07
C LEU A 188 -9.85 -16.92 9.16
N GLY A 189 -9.35 -17.94 9.88
CA GLY A 189 -8.33 -17.76 10.92
C GLY A 189 -7.05 -17.10 10.40
N TYR A 190 -6.63 -17.45 9.17
CA TYR A 190 -5.48 -16.82 8.53
C TYR A 190 -5.75 -15.34 8.18
N HIS A 191 -6.91 -15.04 7.61
CA HIS A 191 -7.27 -13.66 7.28
C HIS A 191 -7.43 -12.78 8.52
N ARG A 192 -7.94 -13.33 9.63
CA ARG A 192 -7.92 -12.64 10.95
C ARG A 192 -6.49 -12.35 11.40
N SER A 193 -5.60 -13.35 11.36
CA SER A 193 -4.20 -13.13 11.72
C SER A 193 -3.51 -12.08 10.84
N VAL A 194 -3.92 -11.97 9.56
CA VAL A 194 -3.42 -10.91 8.66
C VAL A 194 -3.92 -9.53 9.10
N CYS A 195 -5.22 -9.37 9.40
CA CYS A 195 -5.77 -8.09 9.89
C CYS A 195 -5.13 -7.68 11.21
N ASP A 196 -5.06 -8.61 12.17
CA ASP A 196 -4.42 -8.39 13.48
C ASP A 196 -2.93 -8.02 13.30
N GLY A 197 -2.23 -8.69 12.37
CA GLY A 197 -0.84 -8.42 12.04
C GLY A 197 -0.62 -7.02 11.47
N TYR A 198 -1.53 -6.52 10.63
CA TYR A 198 -1.49 -5.13 10.14
C TYR A 198 -1.68 -4.14 11.28
N ASP A 199 -2.63 -4.39 12.18
CA ASP A 199 -2.86 -3.56 13.36
C ASP A 199 -1.63 -3.53 14.27
N GLU A 200 -1.06 -4.71 14.58
CA GLU A 200 0.16 -4.80 15.38
C GLU A 200 1.34 -4.06 14.77
N VAL A 201 1.57 -4.19 13.44
CA VAL A 201 2.67 -3.51 12.76
C VAL A 201 2.47 -2.00 12.77
N PHE A 202 1.24 -1.53 12.54
CA PHE A 202 0.92 -0.10 12.58
C PHE A 202 1.10 0.47 13.99
N ASP A 203 0.49 -0.17 15.00
CA ASP A 203 0.47 0.33 16.39
C ASP A 203 1.89 0.29 17.01
N ALA A 204 2.71 -0.73 16.68
CA ALA A 204 4.09 -0.83 17.17
C ALA A 204 5.03 0.27 16.63
N ASN A 205 4.71 0.84 15.47
CA ASN A 205 5.56 1.84 14.81
C ASN A 205 5.08 3.29 15.02
N ASP A 206 4.02 3.52 15.78
CA ASP A 206 3.48 4.85 16.10
C ASP A 206 3.38 5.78 14.87
N GLY A 207 2.85 5.23 13.76
CA GLY A 207 2.74 5.93 12.48
C GLY A 207 4.05 6.20 11.74
N LYS A 208 5.16 5.56 12.18
CA LYS A 208 6.47 5.64 11.51
C LYS A 208 6.91 4.24 11.10
N MET A 209 7.02 4.01 9.83
CA MET A 209 7.67 2.80 9.28
C MET A 209 9.15 3.10 9.09
N GLY A 210 9.99 2.05 9.05
CA GLY A 210 11.44 2.21 8.88
C GLY A 210 11.87 3.05 7.66
N PHE A 211 10.96 3.30 6.72
CA PHE A 211 11.20 4.00 5.45
C PHE A 211 10.27 5.21 5.23
N GLY A 212 9.50 5.66 6.23
CA GLY A 212 8.64 6.83 6.04
C GLY A 212 7.50 6.93 7.04
N ARG A 213 6.51 7.72 6.68
CA ARG A 213 5.30 7.91 7.49
C ARG A 213 4.26 6.84 7.18
N CYS A 214 3.46 6.50 8.17
CA CYS A 214 2.31 5.62 8.02
C CYS A 214 1.07 6.29 8.62
N VAL A 215 -0.03 6.30 7.88
CA VAL A 215 -1.33 6.78 8.34
C VAL A 215 -2.36 5.66 8.22
N SER A 216 -3.29 5.56 9.17
CA SER A 216 -4.40 4.60 9.06
C SER A 216 -5.71 5.30 8.71
N VAL A 217 -6.52 4.62 7.92
CA VAL A 217 -7.84 5.06 7.49
C VAL A 217 -8.85 3.96 7.79
N ASP A 218 -9.95 4.29 8.45
CA ASP A 218 -11.06 3.35 8.61
C ASP A 218 -11.70 3.04 7.25
N ALA A 219 -11.60 1.78 6.85
CA ALA A 219 -12.12 1.29 5.58
C ALA A 219 -13.50 0.65 5.68
N SER A 220 -14.23 0.84 6.79
CA SER A 220 -15.57 0.28 7.00
C SER A 220 -16.67 0.97 6.19
N GLY A 221 -16.47 2.23 5.84
CA GLY A 221 -17.40 3.07 5.10
C GLY A 221 -17.67 2.65 3.65
N SER A 222 -18.51 3.44 2.97
CA SER A 222 -18.72 3.34 1.53
C SER A 222 -17.46 3.70 0.74
N PRO A 223 -17.34 3.29 -0.53
CA PRO A 223 -16.16 3.60 -1.36
C PRO A 223 -15.80 5.09 -1.39
N ASN A 224 -16.78 5.99 -1.47
CA ASN A 224 -16.53 7.43 -1.51
C ASN A 224 -16.11 7.99 -0.14
N GLU A 225 -16.67 7.47 0.97
CA GLU A 225 -16.24 7.85 2.32
C GLU A 225 -14.78 7.41 2.57
N VAL A 226 -14.43 6.18 2.22
CA VAL A 226 -13.06 5.67 2.36
C VAL A 226 -12.10 6.46 1.48
N LEU A 227 -12.44 6.74 0.22
CA LEU A 227 -11.60 7.53 -0.67
C LEU A 227 -11.41 8.97 -0.15
N ALA A 228 -12.46 9.60 0.36
CA ALA A 228 -12.37 10.93 0.96
C ALA A 228 -11.41 10.93 2.16
N ALA A 229 -11.55 9.95 3.06
CA ALA A 229 -10.67 9.79 4.22
C ALA A 229 -9.21 9.54 3.81
N VAL A 230 -8.96 8.73 2.78
CA VAL A 230 -7.63 8.51 2.20
C VAL A 230 -7.01 9.81 1.70
N VAL A 231 -7.76 10.58 0.90
CA VAL A 231 -7.24 11.85 0.35
C VAL A 231 -6.97 12.87 1.45
N VAL A 232 -7.85 12.97 2.47
CA VAL A 232 -7.63 13.83 3.64
C VAL A 232 -6.35 13.42 4.36
N ALA A 233 -6.16 12.14 4.69
CA ALA A 233 -4.99 11.64 5.39
C ALA A 233 -3.68 11.91 4.60
N ILE A 234 -3.70 11.75 3.27
CA ILE A 234 -2.57 12.09 2.40
C ILE A 234 -2.28 13.59 2.45
N CYS A 235 -3.31 14.45 2.38
CA CYS A 235 -3.15 15.90 2.47
C CYS A 235 -2.56 16.34 3.81
N ASP A 236 -2.97 15.71 4.91
CA ASP A 236 -2.46 16.01 6.25
C ASP A 236 -0.99 15.61 6.38
N ALA A 237 -0.64 14.40 5.95
CA ALA A 237 0.74 13.94 5.92
C ALA A 237 1.64 14.84 5.05
N CYS A 238 1.16 15.24 3.87
CA CYS A 238 1.87 16.18 3.01
C CYS A 238 2.11 17.54 3.68
N ALA A 239 1.12 18.06 4.39
CA ALA A 239 1.23 19.35 5.10
C ALA A 239 2.27 19.28 6.23
N GLU A 240 2.30 18.18 6.97
CA GLU A 240 3.31 17.93 8.00
C GLU A 240 4.73 17.84 7.40
N MET A 241 4.90 17.10 6.29
CA MET A 241 6.21 16.98 5.62
C MET A 241 6.74 18.33 5.14
N ILE A 242 5.87 19.20 4.62
CA ILE A 242 6.23 20.58 4.25
C ILE A 242 6.61 21.39 5.49
N GLY A 243 5.91 21.21 6.61
CA GLY A 243 6.16 21.90 7.88
C GLY A 243 7.49 21.52 8.52
N ASP A 244 7.84 20.22 8.49
CA ASP A 244 9.09 19.69 9.06
C ASP A 244 10.34 20.06 8.25
N GLY A 245 10.20 20.38 6.97
CA GLY A 245 11.29 20.76 6.06
C GLY A 245 11.67 22.24 6.08
N ARG A 246 11.06 23.01 6.98
CA ARG A 246 11.39 24.44 7.26
C ARG A 246 12.04 24.56 8.60
#